data_a4831224333a25be1bd16528e1dfdb0a
#
_entry.id   a4831224333a25be1bd16528e1dfdb0a
#
_cell.length_a   1.000
_cell.length_b   1.000
_cell.length_c   1.000
_cell.angle_alpha   90.00
_cell.angle_beta   90.00
_cell.angle_gamma   90.00
#
_symmetry.space_group_name_H-M   'P 1'
#
loop_
_entity.id
_entity.type
_entity.pdbx_description
1 polymer ?
#
loop_
_entity_poly.entity_id
_entity_poly.type
_entity_poly.pdbx_seq_one_letter_code
_entity_poly.pdbx_strand_id
1 'polypeptide(L)'
;ELKEQVVFVSGQVEKPGSIPLVGTYITVFEAINKSGGLGPLAWPSRTKLIRIENGVKSIIKVNIKKIRKGERSLDVILKPDDMIVVPEAIF
;
A
#
# COMPACT_ATOMS: atom_id res chain seq x y z
N GLU A 1 -5.42 -14.58 23.23
CA GLU A 1 -6.25 -13.80 22.33
C GLU A 1 -5.45 -13.36 21.11
N LEU A 2 -5.89 -13.76 19.93
CA LEU A 2 -5.22 -13.44 18.70
C LEU A 2 -5.77 -12.14 18.13
N LYS A 3 -4.91 -11.15 17.98
CA LYS A 3 -5.27 -9.92 17.29
C LYS A 3 -5.17 -10.16 15.79
N GLU A 4 -6.18 -9.76 15.07
CA GLU A 4 -6.12 -9.75 13.63
C GLU A 4 -5.11 -8.69 13.18
N GLN A 5 -4.17 -9.10 12.33
CA GLN A 5 -3.18 -8.19 11.77
C GLN A 5 -3.71 -7.65 10.45
N VAL A 6 -3.68 -6.34 10.31
CA VAL A 6 -4.20 -5.68 9.12
C VAL A 6 -3.23 -4.62 8.63
N VAL A 7 -3.38 -4.26 7.37
CA VAL A 7 -2.77 -3.07 6.79
C VAL A 7 -3.90 -2.18 6.27
N PHE A 8 -3.61 -0.91 6.06
CA PHE A 8 -4.61 0.07 5.64
C PHE A 8 -4.24 0.62 4.27
N VAL A 9 -5.24 0.75 3.41
CA VAL A 9 -5.06 1.36 2.09
C VAL A 9 -6.00 2.56 2.00
N SER A 10 -5.45 3.71 1.68
CA SER A 10 -6.23 4.94 1.59
C SER A 10 -5.89 5.72 0.33
N GLY A 11 -6.71 6.72 0.04
CA GLY A 11 -6.53 7.58 -1.11
C GLY A 11 -7.26 7.07 -2.34
N GLN A 12 -6.64 7.21 -3.49
CA GLN A 12 -7.27 6.96 -4.78
C GLN A 12 -7.20 5.49 -5.22
N VAL A 13 -7.86 4.63 -4.44
CA VAL A 13 -8.09 3.23 -4.80
C VAL A 13 -9.61 2.99 -4.85
N GLU A 14 -10.03 1.93 -5.50
CA GLU A 14 -11.47 1.66 -5.66
C GLU A 14 -12.18 1.40 -4.33
N LYS A 15 -11.54 0.66 -3.43
CA LYS A 15 -12.13 0.31 -2.13
C LYS A 15 -11.12 0.56 -1.02
N PRO A 16 -10.98 1.80 -0.54
CA PRO A 16 -10.10 2.08 0.59
C PRO A 16 -10.59 1.37 1.85
N GLY A 17 -9.67 1.02 2.72
CA GLY A 17 -10.00 0.35 3.97
C GLY A 17 -8.90 -0.54 4.46
N SER A 18 -9.23 -1.45 5.36
CA SER A 18 -8.25 -2.38 5.92
C SER A 18 -8.22 -3.68 5.13
N ILE A 19 -7.03 -4.29 5.06
CA ILE A 19 -6.82 -5.58 4.43
C ILE A 19 -6.18 -6.50 5.47
N PRO A 20 -6.80 -7.65 5.77
CA PRO A 20 -6.21 -8.57 6.74
C PRO A 20 -4.98 -9.26 6.19
N LEU A 21 -3.96 -9.42 7.05
CA LEU A 21 -2.77 -10.20 6.76
C LEU A 21 -2.99 -11.60 7.32
N VAL A 22 -3.48 -12.50 6.48
CA VAL A 22 -3.85 -13.86 6.91
C VAL A 22 -2.82 -14.86 6.39
N GLY A 23 -1.93 -15.29 7.28
CA GLY A 23 -1.05 -16.43 7.02
C GLY A 23 0.05 -16.23 5.97
N THR A 24 0.04 -15.17 5.20
CA THR A 24 1.03 -14.94 4.16
C THR A 24 1.47 -13.48 4.13
N TYR A 25 2.62 -13.25 3.53
CA TYR A 25 3.09 -11.90 3.29
C TYR A 25 2.43 -11.37 2.03
N ILE A 26 2.01 -10.09 2.07
CA ILE A 26 1.56 -9.41 0.87
C ILE A 26 2.40 -8.16 0.65
N THR A 27 2.46 -7.71 -0.59
CA THR A 27 3.22 -6.53 -0.95
C THR A 27 2.29 -5.33 -1.13
N VAL A 28 2.89 -4.14 -1.28
CA VAL A 28 2.12 -2.91 -1.54
C VAL A 28 1.28 -3.07 -2.80
N PHE A 29 1.86 -3.63 -3.85
CA PHE A 29 1.16 -3.82 -5.12
C PHE A 29 -0.02 -4.79 -4.97
N GLU A 30 0.18 -5.89 -4.26
CA GLU A 30 -0.89 -6.85 -4.00
C GLU A 30 -2.03 -6.23 -3.18
N ALA A 31 -1.69 -5.42 -2.17
CA ALA A 31 -2.69 -4.77 -1.34
C ALA A 31 -3.55 -3.80 -2.16
N ILE A 32 -2.94 -3.05 -3.05
CA ILE A 32 -3.67 -2.14 -3.94
C ILE A 32 -4.62 -2.94 -4.83
N ASN A 33 -4.15 -4.07 -5.36
CA ASN A 33 -5.00 -4.94 -6.19
C ASN A 33 -6.17 -5.52 -5.39
N LYS A 34 -5.94 -5.89 -4.13
CA LYS A 34 -7.00 -6.37 -3.24
C LYS A 34 -8.02 -5.28 -2.91
N SER A 35 -7.63 -4.03 -3.01
CA SER A 35 -8.52 -2.88 -2.82
C SER A 35 -9.25 -2.48 -4.10
N GLY A 36 -9.28 -3.36 -5.08
CA GLY A 36 -9.96 -3.12 -6.35
C GLY A 36 -9.13 -2.39 -7.39
N GLY A 37 -7.85 -2.12 -7.08
CA GLY A 37 -6.95 -1.44 -7.98
C GLY A 37 -6.95 0.08 -7.79
N LEU A 38 -6.16 0.75 -8.60
CA LEU A 38 -6.02 2.21 -8.55
C LEU A 38 -7.29 2.88 -9.10
N GLY A 39 -7.69 3.96 -8.45
CA GLY A 39 -8.79 4.79 -8.94
C GLY A 39 -8.37 5.59 -10.17
N PRO A 40 -9.35 6.20 -10.85
CA PRO A 40 -9.09 6.92 -12.12
C PRO A 40 -8.22 8.17 -11.95
N LEU A 41 -8.20 8.73 -10.75
CA LEU A 41 -7.40 9.93 -10.46
C LEU A 41 -6.13 9.63 -9.69
N ALA A 42 -5.76 8.37 -9.57
CA ALA A 42 -4.59 7.97 -8.79
C ALA A 42 -3.27 8.43 -9.42
N TRP A 43 -2.32 8.74 -8.56
CA TRP A 43 -0.96 9.06 -8.97
C TRP A 43 -0.02 7.94 -8.54
N PRO A 44 0.07 6.85 -9.32
CA PRO A 44 0.77 5.64 -8.88
C PRO A 44 2.26 5.82 -8.62
N SER A 45 2.92 6.72 -9.36
CA SER A 45 4.35 6.97 -9.16
C SER A 45 4.66 7.73 -7.87
N ARG A 46 3.65 8.24 -7.19
CA ARG A 46 3.80 8.99 -5.93
C ARG A 46 3.18 8.27 -4.74
N THR A 47 2.91 7.00 -4.88
CA THR A 47 2.38 6.18 -3.78
C THR A 47 3.37 6.13 -2.63
N LYS A 48 2.85 6.17 -1.41
CA LYS A 48 3.66 6.16 -0.20
C LYS A 48 3.23 5.05 0.73
N LEU A 49 4.19 4.48 1.44
CA LEU A 49 3.95 3.55 2.52
C LEU A 49 4.38 4.21 3.82
N ILE A 50 3.47 4.35 4.75
CA ILE A 50 3.76 4.90 6.06
C ILE A 50 3.89 3.74 7.04
N ARG A 51 5.04 3.64 7.68
CA ARG A 51 5.36 2.57 8.62
C ARG A 51 5.80 3.17 9.94
N ILE A 52 5.25 2.65 11.02
CA ILE A 52 5.63 3.06 12.37
C ILE A 52 6.26 1.87 13.07
N GLU A 53 7.54 1.98 13.41
CA GLU A 53 8.27 0.96 14.14
C GLU A 53 8.94 1.59 15.34
N ASN A 54 8.72 1.01 16.54
CA ASN A 54 9.30 1.51 17.79
C ASN A 54 9.05 3.00 18.02
N GLY A 55 7.85 3.46 17.64
CA GLY A 55 7.47 4.87 17.80
C GLY A 55 8.04 5.79 16.73
N VAL A 56 8.80 5.27 15.78
CA VAL A 56 9.41 6.07 14.72
C VAL A 56 8.62 5.90 13.43
N LYS A 57 8.18 7.03 12.88
CA LYS A 57 7.44 7.05 11.61
C LYS A 57 8.41 7.13 10.45
N SER A 58 8.25 6.23 9.49
CA SER A 58 9.01 6.22 8.25
C SER A 58 8.06 6.34 7.07
N ILE A 59 8.48 7.11 6.07
CA ILE A 59 7.72 7.24 4.82
C ILE A 59 8.57 6.63 3.71
N ILE A 60 8.04 5.57 3.10
CA ILE A 60 8.71 4.85 2.03
C ILE A 60 7.99 5.15 0.73
N LYS A 61 8.71 5.69 -0.24
CA LYS A 61 8.13 5.96 -1.55
C LYS A 61 8.07 4.67 -2.35
N VAL A 62 6.91 4.38 -2.93
CA VAL A 62 6.70 3.16 -3.71
C VAL A 62 6.15 3.56 -5.07
N ASN A 63 6.92 3.32 -6.12
CA ASN A 63 6.50 3.66 -7.47
C ASN A 63 5.72 2.52 -8.10
N ILE A 64 4.40 2.56 -7.93
CA ILE A 64 3.50 1.52 -8.43
C ILE A 64 3.51 1.46 -9.97
N LYS A 65 3.72 2.59 -10.62
CA LYS A 65 3.79 2.63 -12.08
C LYS A 65 4.92 1.73 -12.60
N LYS A 66 6.10 1.80 -11.99
CA LYS A 66 7.24 0.97 -12.38
C LYS A 66 7.05 -0.49 -12.03
N ILE A 67 6.48 -0.76 -10.85
CA ILE A 67 6.19 -2.13 -10.43
C ILE A 67 5.23 -2.79 -11.41
N ARG A 68 4.19 -2.06 -11.82
CA ARG A 68 3.20 -2.55 -12.77
C ARG A 68 3.81 -2.83 -14.15
N LYS A 69 4.90 -2.14 -14.50
CA LYS A 69 5.64 -2.38 -15.74
C LYS A 69 6.62 -3.55 -15.65
N GLY A 70 6.75 -4.17 -14.48
CA GLY A 70 7.59 -5.35 -14.30
C GLY A 70 8.77 -5.19 -13.35
N GLU A 71 9.02 -4.00 -12.80
CA GLU A 71 10.12 -3.78 -11.87
C GLU A 71 9.74 -4.22 -10.46
N ARG A 72 9.56 -5.52 -10.28
CA ARG A 72 9.08 -6.11 -9.02
C ARG A 72 10.01 -5.91 -7.83
N SER A 73 11.28 -5.67 -8.08
CA SER A 73 12.24 -5.39 -7.00
C SER A 73 11.93 -4.11 -6.24
N LEU A 74 11.12 -3.22 -6.82
CA LEU A 74 10.71 -1.98 -6.17
C LEU A 74 9.51 -2.17 -5.25
N ASP A 75 8.86 -3.33 -5.31
CA ASP A 75 7.72 -3.63 -4.44
C ASP A 75 8.20 -3.85 -3.02
N VAL A 76 7.34 -3.57 -2.05
CA VAL A 76 7.68 -3.64 -0.64
C VAL A 76 6.74 -4.60 0.07
N ILE A 77 7.30 -5.49 0.87
CA ILE A 77 6.51 -6.41 1.70
C ILE A 77 5.93 -5.62 2.87
N LEU A 78 4.63 -5.79 3.07
CA LEU A 78 3.91 -5.08 4.12
C LEU A 78 4.09 -5.74 5.49
N LYS A 79 4.06 -4.92 6.52
CA LYS A 79 4.05 -5.34 7.92
C LYS A 79 2.72 -4.92 8.56
N PRO A 80 2.31 -5.56 9.65
CA PRO A 80 1.09 -5.15 10.33
C PRO A 80 1.07 -3.66 10.65
N ASP A 81 -0.11 -3.06 10.51
CA ASP A 81 -0.38 -1.63 10.77
C ASP A 81 0.25 -0.66 9.77
N ASP A 82 0.85 -1.16 8.69
CA ASP A 82 1.32 -0.29 7.62
C ASP A 82 0.14 0.40 6.95
N MET A 83 0.37 1.63 6.50
CA MET A 83 -0.64 2.39 5.77
C MET A 83 -0.11 2.76 4.38
N ILE A 84 -0.87 2.42 3.37
CA ILE A 84 -0.57 2.77 1.99
C ILE A 84 -1.41 4.00 1.63
N VAL A 85 -0.77 5.02 1.08
CA VAL A 85 -1.47 6.23 0.63
C VAL A 85 -1.23 6.42 -0.86
N VAL A 86 -2.31 6.40 -1.61
CA VAL A 86 -2.26 6.65 -3.06
C VAL A 86 -2.80 8.05 -3.30
N PRO A 87 -1.93 9.02 -3.62
CA PRO A 87 -2.39 10.40 -3.81
C PRO A 87 -3.14 10.59 -5.10
N GLU A 88 -3.89 11.68 -5.16
CA GLU A 88 -4.57 12.11 -6.36
C GLU A 88 -3.59 12.85 -7.26
N ALA A 89 -3.64 12.53 -8.55
CA ALA A 89 -2.86 13.26 -9.55
C ALA A 89 -3.57 14.58 -9.85
N ILE A 90 -2.93 15.68 -9.48
CA ILE A 90 -3.45 17.03 -9.70
C ILE A 90 -2.58 17.70 -10.75
N PHE A 91 -3.19 18.11 -11.84
CA PHE A 91 -2.51 18.78 -12.95
C PHE A 91 -3.06 20.16 -13.14
#